data_e3a46f568965bc9e59ee853d90922ccc
#
_entry.id   e3a46f568965bc9e59ee853d90922ccc
#
_cell.length_a   1.000
_cell.length_b   1.000
_cell.length_c   1.000
_cell.angle_alpha   90.00
_cell.angle_beta   90.00
_cell.angle_gamma   90.00
#
_symmetry.space_group_name_H-M   'P 1'
#
loop_
_entity.id
_entity.type
_entity.pdbx_description
1 polymer ?
#
loop_
_entity_poly.entity_id
_entity_poly.type
_entity_poly.pdbx_seq_one_letter_code
_entity_poly.pdbx_strand_id
1 'polypeptide(L)'
;MSLLNVLPYDRQFYEENLADFLPDTFIDCHTHIWIDAHNHFGEEIVGRSCSWPNMVAQDNPVEDLNETNRLLFPGKRVLSVLYGQPMATIDLKKNNAYVAQSASANGYPALYLSHPSQPAAVVEREVLATPCFKGLKVYLQFAPSYIPNNEIRIFDFLPHEHLALADRHGWVVQLHIARPISFRQLAFLVNLNRYVARRKRIDFHLDFAGRNGNHIPGG
;
A
#
# COMPACT_ATOMS: atom_id res chain seq x y z
N MET A 1 -18.21 -4.63 19.05
CA MET A 1 -17.75 -3.29 19.52
C MET A 1 -17.13 -2.64 18.31
N SER A 2 -17.50 -1.42 17.93
CA SER A 2 -16.86 -0.73 16.81
C SER A 2 -15.40 -0.43 17.16
N LEU A 3 -14.45 -0.71 16.24
CA LEU A 3 -13.04 -0.36 16.42
C LEU A 3 -12.81 1.15 16.34
N LEU A 4 -13.69 1.86 15.63
CA LEU A 4 -13.59 3.30 15.43
C LEU A 4 -14.64 4.02 16.28
N ASN A 5 -14.19 4.90 17.15
CA ASN A 5 -15.05 5.85 17.84
C ASN A 5 -15.01 7.19 17.10
N VAL A 6 -16.06 7.47 16.34
CA VAL A 6 -16.19 8.76 15.64
C VAL A 6 -16.56 9.84 16.67
N LEU A 7 -15.66 10.78 16.89
CA LEU A 7 -15.89 11.88 17.80
C LEU A 7 -16.86 12.92 17.18
N PRO A 8 -17.56 13.71 18.00
CA PRO A 8 -18.41 14.79 17.50
C PRO A 8 -17.69 15.75 16.56
N TYR A 9 -16.41 16.03 16.82
CA TYR A 9 -15.55 16.86 15.96
C TYR A 9 -15.35 16.24 14.56
N ASP A 10 -15.12 14.93 14.47
CA ASP A 10 -14.92 14.24 13.19
C ASP A 10 -16.18 14.35 12.33
N ARG A 11 -17.34 14.16 12.95
CA ARG A 11 -18.64 14.27 12.29
C ARG A 11 -18.91 15.70 11.81
N GLN A 12 -18.68 16.67 12.67
CA GLN A 12 -18.83 18.09 12.32
C GLN A 12 -17.90 18.46 11.16
N PHE A 13 -16.62 18.05 11.23
CA PHE A 13 -15.66 18.31 10.16
C PHE A 13 -16.10 17.70 8.83
N TYR A 14 -16.59 16.45 8.85
CA TYR A 14 -17.12 15.81 7.66
C TYR A 14 -18.29 16.59 7.07
N GLU A 15 -19.28 16.95 7.87
CA GLU A 15 -20.48 17.66 7.44
C GLU A 15 -20.16 19.05 6.87
N GLU A 16 -19.26 19.80 7.48
CA GLU A 16 -18.92 21.16 7.11
C GLU A 16 -17.92 21.25 5.93
N ASN A 17 -17.08 20.23 5.73
CA ASN A 17 -15.95 20.36 4.81
C ASN A 17 -15.88 19.28 3.72
N LEU A 18 -16.46 18.11 3.94
CA LEU A 18 -16.26 16.96 3.06
C LEU A 18 -17.55 16.43 2.42
N ALA A 19 -18.68 16.53 3.08
CA ALA A 19 -19.92 15.90 2.62
C ALA A 19 -20.35 16.39 1.23
N ASP A 20 -20.30 17.70 0.99
CA ASP A 20 -20.64 18.30 -0.31
C ASP A 20 -19.45 18.31 -1.29
N PHE A 21 -18.23 18.27 -0.78
CA PHE A 21 -17.01 18.26 -1.61
C PHE A 21 -16.76 16.89 -2.24
N LEU A 22 -16.97 15.81 -1.51
CA LEU A 22 -16.75 14.45 -2.00
C LEU A 22 -17.92 14.00 -2.90
N PRO A 23 -17.63 13.39 -4.06
CA PRO A 23 -18.67 12.78 -4.87
C PRO A 23 -19.34 11.62 -4.13
N ASP A 24 -20.52 11.18 -4.57
CA ASP A 24 -21.24 10.05 -3.96
C ASP A 24 -20.45 8.74 -4.01
N THR A 25 -19.58 8.63 -4.99
CA THR A 25 -18.64 7.51 -5.09
C THR A 25 -17.23 8.05 -5.35
N PHE A 26 -16.27 7.64 -4.55
CA PHE A 26 -14.85 8.01 -4.73
C PHE A 26 -13.93 6.83 -4.44
N ILE A 27 -12.67 6.94 -4.84
CA ILE A 27 -11.66 5.91 -4.66
C ILE A 27 -10.70 6.32 -3.54
N ASP A 28 -10.56 5.46 -2.52
CA ASP A 28 -9.42 5.51 -1.62
C ASP A 28 -8.30 4.64 -2.20
N CYS A 29 -7.24 5.27 -2.66
CA CYS A 29 -6.14 4.60 -3.34
C CYS A 29 -5.09 4.00 -2.39
N HIS A 30 -5.24 4.14 -1.07
CA HIS A 30 -4.24 3.69 -0.10
C HIS A 30 -4.84 2.95 1.09
N THR A 31 -5.20 1.67 0.90
CA THR A 31 -5.88 0.91 1.93
C THR A 31 -5.22 -0.43 2.20
N HIS A 32 -4.78 -0.62 3.44
CA HIS A 32 -4.23 -1.89 3.92
C HIS A 32 -5.29 -2.73 4.62
N ILE A 33 -5.28 -4.04 4.35
CA ILE A 33 -5.98 -5.04 5.14
C ILE A 33 -5.01 -6.16 5.51
N TRP A 34 -5.14 -6.74 6.70
CA TRP A 34 -4.27 -7.83 7.15
C TRP A 34 -4.92 -8.70 8.22
N ILE A 35 -4.44 -9.91 8.32
CA ILE A 35 -4.72 -10.88 9.38
C ILE A 35 -3.39 -11.28 9.99
N ASP A 36 -3.25 -11.15 11.29
CA ASP A 36 -2.02 -11.43 12.02
C ASP A 36 -1.55 -12.89 11.88
N ALA A 37 -2.48 -13.82 11.79
CA ALA A 37 -2.20 -15.24 11.54
C ALA A 37 -1.48 -15.51 10.20
N HIS A 38 -1.35 -14.53 9.32
CA HIS A 38 -0.53 -14.63 8.11
C HIS A 38 0.94 -14.27 8.34
N ASN A 39 1.31 -13.85 9.54
CA ASN A 39 2.68 -13.60 9.93
C ASN A 39 3.32 -14.85 10.53
N HIS A 40 4.58 -15.10 10.22
CA HIS A 40 5.39 -16.13 10.85
C HIS A 40 6.13 -15.53 12.03
N PHE A 41 5.63 -15.78 13.25
CA PHE A 41 6.30 -15.35 14.48
C PHE A 41 7.25 -16.42 14.98
N GLY A 42 8.42 -16.04 15.46
CA GLY A 42 9.40 -16.93 16.10
C GLY A 42 10.66 -17.22 15.28
N GLU A 43 10.73 -16.78 14.03
CA GLU A 43 11.98 -16.74 13.28
C GLU A 43 12.69 -15.41 13.55
N GLU A 44 14.02 -15.43 13.57
CA GLU A 44 14.81 -14.21 13.67
C GLU A 44 14.46 -13.31 12.49
N ILE A 45 13.90 -12.13 12.77
CA ILE A 45 13.44 -11.20 11.72
C ILE A 45 14.68 -10.61 11.06
N VAL A 46 15.13 -11.27 10.00
CA VAL A 46 16.18 -10.75 9.12
C VAL A 46 15.52 -9.80 8.12
N GLY A 47 15.50 -8.53 8.47
CA GLY A 47 14.93 -7.53 7.56
C GLY A 47 14.45 -6.25 8.24
N ARG A 48 13.90 -5.37 7.41
CA ARG A 48 13.31 -4.12 7.86
C ARG A 48 11.87 -4.37 8.27
N SER A 49 11.53 -4.07 9.51
CA SER A 49 10.16 -4.20 10.00
C SER A 49 9.47 -2.83 10.09
N CYS A 50 8.17 -2.85 9.84
CA CYS A 50 7.28 -1.75 10.14
C CYS A 50 6.32 -2.22 11.24
N SER A 51 6.57 -1.83 12.49
CA SER A 51 5.86 -2.36 13.66
C SER A 51 4.64 -1.54 14.07
N TRP A 52 4.53 -0.28 13.64
CA TRP A 52 3.45 0.60 14.09
C TRP A 52 2.03 0.14 13.72
N PRO A 53 1.76 -0.55 12.57
CA PRO A 53 0.40 -1.01 12.29
C PRO A 53 -0.11 -1.97 13.35
N ASN A 54 0.73 -2.91 13.82
CA ASN A 54 0.36 -3.88 14.84
C ASN A 54 0.20 -3.25 16.24
N MET A 55 0.70 -2.02 16.44
CA MET A 55 0.43 -1.25 17.65
C MET A 55 -0.98 -0.63 17.65
N VAL A 56 -1.56 -0.46 16.45
CA VAL A 56 -2.92 0.07 16.29
C VAL A 56 -3.95 -1.04 16.30
N ALA A 57 -3.71 -2.09 15.52
CA ALA A 57 -4.60 -3.25 15.43
C ALA A 57 -3.81 -4.52 15.15
N GLN A 58 -4.14 -5.61 15.84
CA GLN A 58 -3.56 -6.93 15.57
C GLN A 58 -4.05 -7.46 14.21
N ASP A 59 -5.35 -7.43 14.00
CA ASP A 59 -5.98 -7.66 12.70
C ASP A 59 -6.60 -6.36 12.17
N ASN A 60 -6.62 -6.19 10.86
CA ASN A 60 -7.37 -5.15 10.18
C ASN A 60 -8.10 -5.77 8.98
N PRO A 61 -9.16 -6.55 9.25
CA PRO A 61 -9.91 -7.24 8.21
C PRO A 61 -10.73 -6.27 7.36
N VAL A 62 -11.20 -6.75 6.21
CA VAL A 62 -12.00 -5.94 5.28
C VAL A 62 -13.33 -5.49 5.90
N GLU A 63 -13.87 -6.25 6.84
CA GLU A 63 -15.09 -5.91 7.59
C GLU A 63 -14.89 -4.63 8.42
N ASP A 64 -13.76 -4.51 9.11
CA ASP A 64 -13.41 -3.34 9.90
C ASP A 64 -13.16 -2.11 9.01
N LEU A 65 -12.54 -2.31 7.85
CA LEU A 65 -12.41 -1.28 6.84
C LEU A 65 -13.78 -0.78 6.34
N ASN A 66 -14.69 -1.70 6.04
CA ASN A 66 -16.04 -1.36 5.59
C ASN A 66 -16.81 -0.58 6.64
N GLU A 67 -16.69 -0.98 7.91
CA GLU A 67 -17.28 -0.24 9.02
C GLU A 67 -16.67 1.16 9.15
N THR A 68 -15.35 1.28 9.08
CA THR A 68 -14.63 2.54 9.12
C THR A 68 -15.10 3.49 8.02
N ASN A 69 -15.17 3.01 6.78
CA ASN A 69 -15.65 3.81 5.64
C ASN A 69 -17.09 4.30 5.85
N ARG A 70 -17.97 3.42 6.35
CA ARG A 70 -19.37 3.78 6.64
C ARG A 70 -19.49 4.84 7.74
N LEU A 71 -18.61 4.78 8.74
CA LEU A 71 -18.62 5.70 9.89
C LEU A 71 -18.01 7.06 9.53
N LEU A 72 -16.91 7.07 8.77
CA LEU A 72 -16.19 8.31 8.43
C LEU A 72 -16.83 9.04 7.24
N PHE A 73 -17.46 8.32 6.33
CA PHE A 73 -18.04 8.87 5.10
C PHE A 73 -19.53 8.48 4.97
N PRO A 74 -20.39 8.91 5.91
CA PRO A 74 -21.80 8.55 5.88
C PRO A 74 -22.46 9.01 4.58
N GLY A 75 -23.21 8.11 3.94
CA GLY A 75 -23.89 8.37 2.68
C GLY A 75 -23.02 8.29 1.43
N LYS A 76 -21.73 8.07 1.55
CA LYS A 76 -20.81 7.91 0.41
C LYS A 76 -20.45 6.45 0.17
N ARG A 77 -20.13 6.13 -1.08
CA ARG A 77 -19.55 4.84 -1.46
C ARG A 77 -18.03 4.99 -1.66
N VAL A 78 -17.26 4.38 -0.79
CA VAL A 78 -15.79 4.34 -0.92
C VAL A 78 -15.38 3.06 -1.64
N LEU A 79 -14.63 3.21 -2.74
CA LEU A 79 -13.99 2.10 -3.46
C LEU A 79 -12.53 2.03 -3.00
N SER A 80 -12.25 1.18 -2.04
CA SER A 80 -10.90 1.05 -1.48
C SER A 80 -10.02 0.19 -2.39
N VAL A 81 -8.83 0.69 -2.74
CA VAL A 81 -7.79 -0.09 -3.43
C VAL A 81 -7.04 -0.90 -2.38
N LEU A 82 -7.31 -2.21 -2.33
CA LEU A 82 -6.82 -3.08 -1.26
C LEU A 82 -5.44 -3.64 -1.56
N TYR A 83 -4.61 -3.73 -0.54
CA TYR A 83 -3.37 -4.51 -0.52
C TYR A 83 -2.99 -4.90 0.91
N GLY A 84 -2.14 -5.91 1.02
CA GLY A 84 -1.78 -6.49 2.30
C GLY A 84 -0.70 -5.72 3.06
N GLN A 85 -0.34 -6.23 4.22
CA GLN A 85 0.69 -5.68 5.09
C GLN A 85 2.09 -6.08 4.62
N PRO A 86 3.05 -5.14 4.53
CA PRO A 86 4.41 -5.42 4.07
C PRO A 86 5.36 -5.79 5.22
N MET A 87 5.03 -6.81 6.00
CA MET A 87 5.92 -7.30 7.07
C MET A 87 6.98 -8.23 6.51
N ALA A 88 8.18 -8.19 7.07
CA ALA A 88 9.25 -9.12 6.70
C ALA A 88 8.90 -10.59 7.02
N THR A 89 8.01 -10.79 7.99
CA THR A 89 7.52 -12.10 8.44
C THR A 89 6.25 -12.56 7.73
N ILE A 90 5.72 -11.79 6.76
CA ILE A 90 4.45 -12.10 6.12
C ILE A 90 4.56 -13.33 5.21
N ASP A 91 3.63 -14.27 5.33
CA ASP A 91 3.35 -15.24 4.28
C ASP A 91 2.70 -14.50 3.10
N LEU A 92 3.53 -14.13 2.14
CA LEU A 92 3.13 -13.31 1.01
C LEU A 92 1.99 -13.95 0.20
N LYS A 93 2.00 -15.29 0.08
CA LYS A 93 0.97 -16.02 -0.65
C LYS A 93 -0.38 -15.97 0.06
N LYS A 94 -0.41 -16.23 1.37
CA LYS A 94 -1.63 -16.15 2.18
C LYS A 94 -2.16 -14.72 2.21
N ASN A 95 -1.27 -13.74 2.38
CA ASN A 95 -1.63 -12.33 2.42
C ASN A 95 -2.26 -11.86 1.10
N ASN A 96 -1.66 -12.16 -0.05
CA ASN A 96 -2.23 -11.83 -1.35
C ASN A 96 -3.54 -12.59 -1.63
N ALA A 97 -3.66 -13.86 -1.21
CA ALA A 97 -4.90 -14.63 -1.36
C ALA A 97 -6.04 -14.02 -0.54
N TYR A 98 -5.76 -13.59 0.71
CA TYR A 98 -6.73 -12.90 1.55
C TYR A 98 -7.20 -11.59 0.91
N VAL A 99 -6.25 -10.77 0.41
CA VAL A 99 -6.56 -9.51 -0.29
C VAL A 99 -7.44 -9.79 -1.52
N ALA A 100 -7.11 -10.79 -2.32
CA ALA A 100 -7.87 -11.17 -3.51
C ALA A 100 -9.30 -11.60 -3.18
N GLN A 101 -9.46 -12.43 -2.14
CA GLN A 101 -10.77 -12.88 -1.66
C GLN A 101 -11.60 -11.70 -1.16
N SER A 102 -11.03 -10.86 -0.31
CA SER A 102 -11.69 -9.67 0.25
C SER A 102 -12.10 -8.68 -0.83
N ALA A 103 -11.21 -8.40 -1.78
CA ALA A 103 -11.47 -7.50 -2.89
C ALA A 103 -12.59 -8.03 -3.80
N SER A 104 -12.55 -9.30 -4.15
CA SER A 104 -13.56 -9.92 -5.01
C SER A 104 -14.95 -9.95 -4.34
N ALA A 105 -15.01 -10.25 -3.04
CA ALA A 105 -16.27 -10.29 -2.29
C ALA A 105 -16.94 -8.92 -2.15
N ASN A 106 -16.13 -7.82 -2.11
CA ASN A 106 -16.63 -6.46 -1.92
C ASN A 106 -16.65 -5.61 -3.20
N GLY A 107 -16.22 -6.15 -4.33
CA GLY A 107 -16.13 -5.41 -5.59
C GLY A 107 -15.07 -4.30 -5.58
N TYR A 108 -14.01 -4.48 -4.81
CA TYR A 108 -12.89 -3.55 -4.69
C TYR A 108 -11.77 -3.88 -5.68
N PRO A 109 -11.08 -2.88 -6.23
CA PRO A 109 -9.79 -3.10 -6.88
C PRO A 109 -8.72 -3.44 -5.84
N ALA A 110 -7.68 -4.17 -6.25
CA ALA A 110 -6.57 -4.52 -5.39
C ALA A 110 -5.24 -4.40 -6.11
N LEU A 111 -4.16 -4.33 -5.35
CA LEU A 111 -2.79 -4.43 -5.84
C LEU A 111 -2.12 -5.65 -5.23
N TYR A 112 -1.41 -6.37 -6.07
CA TYR A 112 -0.62 -7.52 -5.67
C TYR A 112 0.63 -7.04 -4.93
N LEU A 113 0.79 -7.47 -3.69
CA LEU A 113 2.02 -7.21 -2.93
C LEU A 113 3.13 -8.09 -3.49
N SER A 114 4.08 -7.47 -4.23
CA SER A 114 5.18 -8.19 -4.85
C SER A 114 6.48 -8.05 -4.07
N HIS A 115 7.24 -9.15 -4.02
CA HIS A 115 8.57 -9.18 -3.42
C HIS A 115 9.63 -9.29 -4.52
N PRO A 116 10.78 -8.58 -4.43
CA PRO A 116 11.79 -8.55 -5.48
C PRO A 116 12.41 -9.91 -5.79
N SER A 117 12.36 -10.87 -4.88
CA SER A 117 12.86 -12.23 -5.11
C SER A 117 11.90 -13.12 -5.92
N GLN A 118 10.67 -12.67 -6.18
CA GLN A 118 9.73 -13.46 -6.98
C GLN A 118 10.12 -13.41 -8.47
N PRO A 119 10.18 -14.57 -9.15
CA PRO A 119 10.33 -14.58 -10.60
C PRO A 119 9.19 -13.81 -11.29
N ALA A 120 9.51 -13.00 -12.30
CA ALA A 120 8.54 -12.21 -13.04
C ALA A 120 7.37 -13.04 -13.59
N ALA A 121 7.65 -14.24 -14.10
CA ALA A 121 6.60 -15.16 -14.59
C ALA A 121 5.61 -15.60 -13.50
N VAL A 122 6.05 -15.68 -12.24
CA VAL A 122 5.16 -15.98 -11.10
C VAL A 122 4.26 -14.79 -10.84
N VAL A 123 4.82 -13.59 -10.75
CA VAL A 123 4.07 -12.34 -10.52
C VAL A 123 3.05 -12.12 -11.65
N GLU A 124 3.46 -12.31 -12.90
CA GLU A 124 2.57 -12.18 -14.07
C GLU A 124 1.38 -13.12 -13.97
N ARG A 125 1.65 -14.40 -13.72
CA ARG A 125 0.60 -15.43 -13.60
C ARG A 125 -0.38 -15.10 -12.48
N GLU A 126 0.09 -14.76 -11.29
CA GLU A 126 -0.76 -14.51 -10.13
C GLU A 126 -1.65 -13.26 -10.34
N VAL A 127 -1.10 -12.19 -10.90
CA VAL A 127 -1.87 -10.97 -11.18
C VAL A 127 -2.90 -11.20 -12.28
N LEU A 128 -2.53 -11.88 -13.38
CA LEU A 128 -3.46 -12.13 -14.48
C LEU A 128 -4.55 -13.15 -14.12
N ALA A 129 -4.26 -14.11 -13.26
CA ALA A 129 -5.24 -15.09 -12.79
C ALA A 129 -6.29 -14.48 -11.84
N THR A 130 -6.07 -13.27 -11.34
CA THR A 130 -6.89 -12.67 -10.28
C THR A 130 -7.45 -11.32 -10.74
N PRO A 131 -8.69 -11.27 -11.27
CA PRO A 131 -9.23 -10.08 -11.94
C PRO A 131 -9.31 -8.80 -11.08
N CYS A 132 -9.36 -8.91 -9.75
CA CYS A 132 -9.36 -7.76 -8.86
C CYS A 132 -7.99 -7.08 -8.79
N PHE A 133 -6.88 -7.77 -9.06
CA PHE A 133 -5.57 -7.15 -9.11
C PHE A 133 -5.42 -6.25 -10.34
N LYS A 134 -5.09 -4.98 -10.10
CA LYS A 134 -4.91 -3.94 -11.11
C LYS A 134 -3.44 -3.54 -11.26
N GLY A 135 -2.55 -4.20 -10.54
CA GLY A 135 -1.13 -3.90 -10.56
C GLY A 135 -0.39 -4.34 -9.32
N LEU A 136 0.69 -3.65 -9.01
CA LEU A 136 1.65 -4.02 -7.99
C LEU A 136 1.71 -2.97 -6.86
N LYS A 137 1.76 -3.45 -5.62
CA LYS A 137 2.22 -2.68 -4.46
C LYS A 137 3.62 -3.15 -4.10
N VAL A 138 4.56 -2.23 -3.97
CA VAL A 138 5.96 -2.54 -3.68
C VAL A 138 6.48 -1.70 -2.52
N TYR A 139 7.37 -2.29 -1.75
CA TYR A 139 7.88 -1.72 -0.52
C TYR A 139 9.40 -1.73 -0.45
N LEU A 140 9.96 -0.62 -0.02
CA LEU A 140 11.41 -0.52 0.20
C LEU A 140 11.91 -1.49 1.29
N GLN A 141 11.04 -1.92 2.21
CA GLN A 141 11.36 -2.90 3.24
C GLN A 141 11.78 -4.27 2.67
N PHE A 142 11.32 -4.58 1.45
CA PHE A 142 11.68 -5.82 0.76
C PHE A 142 13.03 -5.75 0.03
N ALA A 143 13.70 -4.60 0.03
CA ALA A 143 15.06 -4.53 -0.47
C ALA A 143 16.00 -5.40 0.38
N PRO A 144 17.05 -6.01 -0.21
CA PRO A 144 17.99 -6.85 0.51
C PRO A 144 18.53 -6.20 1.79
N SER A 145 18.56 -6.96 2.88
CA SER A 145 18.89 -6.44 4.22
C SER A 145 20.32 -5.89 4.33
N TYR A 146 21.24 -6.36 3.49
CA TYR A 146 22.63 -5.86 3.46
C TYR A 146 22.77 -4.45 2.87
N ILE A 147 21.75 -3.91 2.19
CA ILE A 147 21.80 -2.56 1.64
C ILE A 147 21.42 -1.58 2.76
N PRO A 148 22.27 -0.59 3.10
CA PRO A 148 21.92 0.43 4.08
C PRO A 148 20.65 1.19 3.67
N ASN A 149 19.81 1.58 4.66
CA ASN A 149 18.52 2.23 4.38
C ASN A 149 18.63 3.50 3.52
N ASN A 150 19.70 4.25 3.63
CA ASN A 150 19.97 5.47 2.85
C ASN A 150 20.51 5.18 1.44
N GLU A 151 20.84 3.93 1.12
CA GLU A 151 21.40 3.52 -0.16
C GLU A 151 20.43 2.70 -1.03
N ILE A 152 19.29 2.25 -0.48
CA ILE A 152 18.30 1.48 -1.23
C ILE A 152 17.84 2.29 -2.44
N ARG A 153 17.89 1.70 -3.60
CA ARG A 153 17.34 2.22 -4.86
C ARG A 153 16.02 1.54 -5.16
N ILE A 154 15.20 2.11 -6.01
CA ILE A 154 13.92 1.50 -6.37
C ILE A 154 14.10 0.11 -6.98
N PHE A 155 15.10 -0.08 -7.81
CA PHE A 155 15.31 -1.39 -8.43
C PHE A 155 15.82 -2.47 -7.48
N ASP A 156 16.14 -2.10 -6.23
CA ASP A 156 16.46 -3.05 -5.17
C ASP A 156 15.18 -3.72 -4.59
N PHE A 157 14.00 -3.09 -4.76
CA PHE A 157 12.70 -3.63 -4.32
C PHE A 157 11.61 -3.67 -5.41
N LEU A 158 11.84 -3.05 -6.56
CA LEU A 158 11.04 -3.18 -7.78
C LEU A 158 11.98 -3.55 -8.94
N PRO A 159 12.21 -4.85 -9.20
CA PRO A 159 13.07 -5.29 -10.29
C PRO A 159 12.60 -4.80 -11.65
N HIS A 160 13.54 -4.61 -12.58
CA HIS A 160 13.22 -4.17 -13.94
C HIS A 160 12.23 -5.08 -14.64
N GLU A 161 12.27 -6.39 -14.36
CA GLU A 161 11.37 -7.39 -14.92
C GLU A 161 9.92 -7.16 -14.44
N HIS A 162 9.71 -6.84 -13.16
CA HIS A 162 8.37 -6.53 -12.65
C HIS A 162 7.84 -5.22 -13.22
N LEU A 163 8.70 -4.22 -13.39
CA LEU A 163 8.32 -2.97 -14.03
C LEU A 163 7.98 -3.17 -15.52
N ALA A 164 8.70 -4.07 -16.22
CA ALA A 164 8.39 -4.41 -17.60
C ALA A 164 7.03 -5.12 -17.74
N LEU A 165 6.63 -5.93 -16.76
CA LEU A 165 5.28 -6.49 -16.71
C LEU A 165 4.21 -5.40 -16.55
N ALA A 166 4.44 -4.48 -15.62
CA ALA A 166 3.51 -3.37 -15.40
C ALA A 166 3.31 -2.53 -16.68
N ASP A 167 4.40 -2.26 -17.42
CA ASP A 167 4.34 -1.56 -18.70
C ASP A 167 3.58 -2.37 -19.77
N ARG A 168 3.87 -3.67 -19.88
CA ARG A 168 3.24 -4.57 -20.87
C ARG A 168 1.74 -4.66 -20.68
N HIS A 169 1.30 -4.76 -19.43
CA HIS A 169 -0.10 -5.02 -19.08
C HIS A 169 -0.88 -3.76 -18.70
N GLY A 170 -0.24 -2.59 -18.65
CA GLY A 170 -0.87 -1.34 -18.19
C GLY A 170 -1.26 -1.37 -16.71
N TRP A 171 -0.43 -2.02 -15.87
CA TRP A 171 -0.68 -2.13 -14.44
C TRP A 171 -0.30 -0.86 -13.69
N VAL A 172 -1.06 -0.56 -12.66
CA VAL A 172 -0.70 0.46 -11.67
C VAL A 172 0.47 -0.04 -10.82
N VAL A 173 1.45 0.81 -10.56
CA VAL A 173 2.52 0.53 -9.59
C VAL A 173 2.46 1.55 -8.48
N GLN A 174 2.15 1.10 -7.27
CA GLN A 174 2.17 1.95 -6.09
C GLN A 174 3.45 1.73 -5.28
N LEU A 175 4.27 2.77 -5.20
CA LEU A 175 5.55 2.76 -4.51
C LEU A 175 5.40 3.29 -3.07
N HIS A 176 5.93 2.52 -2.10
CA HIS A 176 6.13 3.04 -0.75
C HIS A 176 7.55 3.57 -0.59
N ILE A 177 7.69 4.89 -0.45
CA ILE A 177 8.98 5.56 -0.28
C ILE A 177 8.94 6.33 1.04
N ALA A 178 9.40 5.69 2.12
CA ALA A 178 9.49 6.29 3.44
C ALA A 178 10.85 6.98 3.65
N ARG A 179 11.09 8.11 2.96
CA ARG A 179 12.35 8.84 3.09
C ARG A 179 12.16 10.35 3.03
N PRO A 180 13.03 11.14 3.71
CA PRO A 180 13.15 12.56 3.39
C PRO A 180 13.57 12.69 1.92
N ILE A 181 12.86 13.51 1.18
CA ILE A 181 13.23 13.84 -0.20
C ILE A 181 14.56 14.58 -0.19
N SER A 182 15.64 13.88 -0.56
CA SER A 182 16.91 14.54 -0.85
C SER A 182 16.99 14.91 -2.33
N PHE A 183 17.84 15.86 -2.69
CA PHE A 183 18.06 16.25 -4.10
C PHE A 183 18.43 15.05 -5.01
N ARG A 184 19.08 14.01 -4.49
CA ARG A 184 19.38 12.77 -5.23
C ARG A 184 18.13 11.94 -5.53
N GLN A 185 17.12 12.03 -4.67
CA GLN A 185 15.84 11.33 -4.87
C GLN A 185 14.92 12.10 -5.82
N LEU A 186 15.01 13.44 -5.85
CA LEU A 186 14.34 14.23 -6.88
C LEU A 186 14.88 13.88 -8.28
N ALA A 187 16.20 13.74 -8.43
CA ALA A 187 16.84 13.26 -9.66
C ALA A 187 16.38 11.85 -10.03
N PHE A 188 16.12 11.00 -9.04
CA PHE A 188 15.57 9.69 -9.22
C PHE A 188 14.09 9.71 -9.71
N LEU A 189 13.22 10.52 -9.08
CA LEU A 189 11.84 10.75 -9.55
C LEU A 189 11.80 11.34 -10.96
N VAL A 190 12.74 12.23 -11.29
CA VAL A 190 12.91 12.76 -12.65
C VAL A 190 13.34 11.66 -13.62
N ASN A 191 14.23 10.75 -13.22
CA ASN A 191 14.64 9.62 -14.06
C ASN A 191 13.53 8.58 -14.21
N LEU A 192 12.78 8.31 -13.15
CA LEU A 192 11.58 7.48 -13.19
C LEU A 192 10.53 8.12 -14.11
N ASN A 193 10.28 9.40 -13.98
CA ASN A 193 9.34 10.14 -14.82
C ASN A 193 9.80 10.16 -16.30
N ARG A 194 11.11 10.24 -16.57
CA ARG A 194 11.66 10.09 -17.93
C ARG A 194 11.51 8.67 -18.47
N TYR A 195 11.66 7.65 -17.62
CA TYR A 195 11.42 6.26 -17.97
C TYR A 195 9.94 6.03 -18.30
N VAL A 196 9.04 6.58 -17.48
CA VAL A 196 7.58 6.53 -17.66
C VAL A 196 7.12 7.36 -18.85
N ALA A 197 7.64 8.56 -19.04
CA ALA A 197 7.29 9.43 -20.17
C ALA A 197 7.65 8.82 -21.54
N ARG A 198 8.60 7.91 -21.57
CA ARG A 198 8.94 7.10 -22.77
C ARG A 198 8.00 5.90 -22.95
N ARG A 199 7.26 5.51 -21.92
CA ARG A 199 6.35 4.36 -21.87
C ARG A 199 4.97 4.85 -21.39
N LYS A 200 4.09 5.17 -22.28
CA LYS A 200 2.82 5.89 -22.06
C LYS A 200 1.76 5.15 -21.21
N ARG A 201 2.09 4.10 -20.46
CA ARG A 201 1.11 3.19 -19.85
C ARG A 201 1.29 2.89 -18.37
N ILE A 202 2.25 3.51 -17.66
CA ILE A 202 2.46 3.26 -16.23
C ILE A 202 2.03 4.46 -15.42
N ASP A 203 1.05 4.29 -14.56
CA ASP A 203 0.64 5.26 -13.56
C ASP A 203 1.36 4.98 -12.24
N PHE A 204 2.15 5.96 -11.77
CA PHE A 204 2.84 5.87 -10.49
C PHE A 204 2.08 6.64 -9.43
N HIS A 205 1.68 5.95 -8.37
CA HIS A 205 1.29 6.57 -7.12
C HIS A 205 2.48 6.55 -6.14
N LEU A 206 2.93 7.73 -5.73
CA LEU A 206 3.96 7.90 -4.71
C LEU A 206 3.29 8.01 -3.34
N ASP A 207 3.60 7.06 -2.49
CA ASP A 207 3.17 7.05 -1.11
C ASP A 207 4.29 7.67 -0.25
N PHE A 208 4.04 8.89 0.23
CA PHE A 208 4.92 9.58 1.15
C PHE A 208 4.45 9.32 2.58
N ALA A 209 5.07 8.38 3.27
CA ALA A 209 4.90 8.27 4.72
C ALA A 209 5.45 9.56 5.37
N GLY A 210 4.55 10.44 5.79
CA GLY A 210 4.90 11.66 6.50
C GLY A 210 5.69 11.34 7.76
N ARG A 211 6.80 12.03 8.00
CA ARG A 211 7.44 12.04 9.30
C ARG A 211 6.55 12.82 10.26
N ASN A 212 5.79 12.16 11.09
CA ASN A 212 5.31 12.75 12.33
C ASN A 212 6.44 12.71 13.36
N GLY A 213 7.40 13.56 13.19
CA GLY A 213 8.47 13.84 14.13
C GLY A 213 8.48 15.32 14.48
N ASN A 214 7.35 15.87 14.87
CA ASN A 214 7.33 17.15 15.57
C ASN A 214 7.69 16.91 17.03
N HIS A 215 9.00 16.96 17.29
CA HIS A 215 9.49 17.37 18.59
C HIS A 215 9.01 18.80 18.81
N ILE A 216 7.98 18.98 19.60
CA ILE A 216 7.62 20.27 20.17
C ILE A 216 8.66 20.50 21.28
N PRO A 217 9.53 21.51 21.20
CA PRO A 217 10.35 21.89 22.35
C PRO A 217 9.41 22.47 23.37
N GLY A 218 9.37 21.87 24.56
CA GLY A 218 8.71 22.48 25.70
C GLY A 218 9.35 23.80 26.04
N GLY A 219 8.54 24.82 26.10
CA GLY A 219 8.79 26.07 26.78
C GLY A 219 7.83 26.18 27.93
#